data_6a53ec532078c8d48af20abf1ce658f8
#
_entry.id   6a53ec532078c8d48af20abf1ce658f8
#
_cell.length_a   1.000
_cell.length_b   1.000
_cell.length_c   1.000
_cell.angle_alpha   90.00
_cell.angle_beta   90.00
_cell.angle_gamma   90.00
#
_symmetry.space_group_name_H-M   'P 1'
#
loop_
_entity.id
_entity.type
_entity.pdbx_description
1 polymer ?
#
loop_
_entity_poly.entity_id
_entity_poly.type
_entity_poly.pdbx_seq_one_letter_code
_entity_poly.pdbx_strand_id
1 'polypeptide(L)'
;MKILTPGRMDYATALDLQNSLLEDLLTGRGEETLLLLEHDPVYTIGRTRDQTSLGAAMPYPVFETNRGGQATYHGPGQLTGYPILDLNRRGRDLHLYLRFLESFLIDLSATYGIQAQRREGLTGVWVGQRKLASLGVGIKKWVSMHGFAINVTHE
;
A
#
# COMPACT_ATOMS: atom_id res chain seq x y z
N MET A 1 -16.18 -4.06 -8.34
CA MET A 1 -14.74 -3.71 -8.23
C MET A 1 -13.91 -4.59 -9.13
N LYS A 2 -13.04 -3.99 -9.90
CA LYS A 2 -12.12 -4.70 -10.79
C LYS A 2 -10.84 -5.09 -10.04
N ILE A 3 -10.27 -6.25 -10.34
CA ILE A 3 -8.98 -6.68 -9.80
C ILE A 3 -8.00 -6.82 -10.97
N LEU A 4 -6.87 -6.12 -10.90
CA LEU A 4 -5.79 -6.19 -11.87
C LEU A 4 -4.54 -6.79 -11.24
N THR A 5 -3.95 -7.76 -11.92
CA THR A 5 -2.74 -8.47 -11.45
C THR A 5 -1.66 -8.46 -12.54
N PRO A 6 -1.01 -7.30 -12.79
CA PRO A 6 -0.08 -7.17 -13.91
C PRO A 6 1.26 -7.90 -13.71
N GLY A 7 1.47 -8.53 -12.56
CA GLY A 7 2.72 -9.18 -12.23
C GLY A 7 3.74 -8.23 -11.62
N ARG A 8 5.01 -8.44 -11.92
CA ARG A 8 6.10 -7.62 -11.42
C ARG A 8 6.34 -6.42 -12.31
N MET A 9 6.50 -5.24 -11.73
CA MET A 9 6.81 -4.03 -12.49
C MET A 9 7.63 -3.03 -11.67
N ASP A 10 8.30 -2.10 -12.35
CA ASP A 10 8.99 -1.02 -11.68
C ASP A 10 8.00 -0.03 -11.04
N TYR A 11 8.49 0.71 -10.04
CA TYR A 11 7.64 1.59 -9.25
C TYR A 11 7.05 2.75 -10.07
N ALA A 12 7.83 3.36 -10.96
CA ALA A 12 7.38 4.49 -11.77
C ALA A 12 6.21 4.09 -12.68
N THR A 13 6.30 2.96 -13.34
CA THR A 13 5.22 2.42 -14.18
C THR A 13 3.97 2.11 -13.37
N ALA A 14 4.14 1.52 -12.18
CA ALA A 14 3.01 1.23 -11.30
C ALA A 14 2.36 2.51 -10.77
N LEU A 15 3.14 3.53 -10.47
CA LEU A 15 2.61 4.83 -10.04
C LEU A 15 1.81 5.51 -11.15
N ASP A 16 2.29 5.47 -12.39
CA ASP A 16 1.57 5.99 -13.55
C ASP A 16 0.24 5.25 -13.74
N LEU A 17 0.24 3.93 -13.57
CA LEU A 17 -0.98 3.14 -13.64
C LEU A 17 -1.98 3.51 -12.53
N GLN A 18 -1.51 3.70 -11.29
CA GLN A 18 -2.37 4.18 -10.21
C GLN A 18 -3.00 5.53 -10.53
N ASN A 19 -2.20 6.49 -11.01
CA ASN A 19 -2.68 7.82 -11.37
C ASN A 19 -3.71 7.76 -12.48
N SER A 20 -3.50 6.92 -13.49
CA SER A 20 -4.47 6.72 -14.59
C SER A 20 -5.80 6.15 -14.08
N LEU A 21 -5.76 5.12 -13.24
CA LEU A 21 -6.96 4.53 -12.65
C LEU A 21 -7.71 5.52 -11.75
N LEU A 22 -6.97 6.32 -10.99
CA LEU A 22 -7.54 7.35 -10.12
C LEU A 22 -8.23 8.43 -10.94
N GLU A 23 -7.60 8.96 -11.98
CA GLU A 23 -8.19 9.98 -12.85
C GLU A 23 -9.42 9.45 -13.59
N ASP A 24 -9.41 8.21 -14.05
CA ASP A 24 -10.57 7.59 -14.69
C ASP A 24 -11.74 7.47 -13.72
N LEU A 25 -11.48 7.11 -12.46
CA LEU A 25 -12.51 7.04 -11.44
C LEU A 25 -13.07 8.43 -11.12
N LEU A 26 -12.22 9.44 -10.98
CA LEU A 26 -12.62 10.83 -10.70
C LEU A 26 -13.48 11.43 -11.82
N THR A 27 -13.24 11.06 -13.07
CA THR A 27 -13.96 11.58 -14.24
C THR A 27 -15.14 10.71 -14.67
N GLY A 28 -15.45 9.66 -13.92
CA GLY A 28 -16.55 8.75 -14.21
C GLY A 28 -16.34 7.81 -15.39
N ARG A 29 -15.11 7.69 -15.89
CA ARG A 29 -14.76 6.80 -17.00
C ARG A 29 -14.29 5.42 -16.55
N GLY A 30 -14.01 5.23 -15.26
CA GLY A 30 -13.50 4.00 -14.72
C GLY A 30 -14.33 3.47 -13.57
N GLU A 31 -13.90 2.34 -13.04
CA GLU A 31 -14.50 1.73 -11.86
C GLU A 31 -13.46 1.56 -10.74
N GLU A 32 -13.93 1.34 -9.53
CA GLU A 32 -13.06 1.01 -8.41
C GLU A 32 -12.22 -0.21 -8.75
N THR A 33 -10.92 -0.15 -8.46
CA THR A 33 -9.96 -1.17 -8.85
C THR A 33 -9.03 -1.50 -7.69
N LEU A 34 -8.78 -2.78 -7.47
CA LEU A 34 -7.68 -3.26 -6.63
C LEU A 34 -6.55 -3.72 -7.55
N LEU A 35 -5.43 -3.02 -7.47
CA LEU A 35 -4.22 -3.35 -8.21
C LEU A 35 -3.29 -4.17 -7.30
N LEU A 36 -3.00 -5.41 -7.68
CA LEU A 36 -2.13 -6.33 -6.94
C LEU A 36 -0.91 -6.66 -7.78
N LEU A 37 0.29 -6.38 -7.25
CA LEU A 37 1.53 -6.58 -7.99
C LEU A 37 2.74 -6.76 -7.07
N GLU A 38 3.85 -7.15 -7.64
CA GLU A 38 5.16 -7.07 -7.00
C GLU A 38 5.98 -5.97 -7.68
N HIS A 39 6.87 -5.33 -6.93
CA HIS A 39 7.78 -4.34 -7.47
C HIS A 39 9.18 -4.90 -7.70
N ASP A 40 9.89 -4.34 -8.67
CA ASP A 40 11.34 -4.36 -8.68
C ASP A 40 11.87 -3.67 -7.41
N PRO A 41 13.05 -4.04 -6.91
CA PRO A 41 13.56 -3.47 -5.66
C PRO A 41 13.59 -1.95 -5.68
N VAL A 42 12.95 -1.33 -4.68
CA VAL A 42 12.78 0.12 -4.59
C VAL A 42 12.52 0.54 -3.14
N TYR A 43 12.95 1.74 -2.78
CA TYR A 43 12.55 2.41 -1.54
C TYR A 43 11.59 3.53 -1.84
N THR A 44 10.54 3.67 -1.03
CA THR A 44 9.61 4.81 -1.12
C THR A 44 9.63 5.60 0.17
N ILE A 45 9.50 6.92 0.06
CA ILE A 45 9.43 7.85 1.19
C ILE A 45 8.04 8.49 1.19
N GLY A 46 7.43 8.57 2.39
CA GLY A 46 6.12 9.19 2.54
C GLY A 46 6.14 10.72 2.48
N ARG A 47 4.97 11.32 2.66
CA ARG A 47 4.76 12.78 2.57
C ARG A 47 5.63 13.60 3.52
N THR A 48 5.97 13.07 4.67
CA THR A 48 6.80 13.76 5.64
C THR A 48 8.27 13.89 5.21
N ARG A 49 8.66 13.18 4.17
CA ARG A 49 10.05 13.09 3.68
C ARG A 49 11.03 12.59 4.76
N ASP A 50 10.53 11.82 5.71
CA ASP A 50 11.35 11.23 6.76
C ASP A 50 12.23 10.12 6.17
N GLN A 51 13.53 10.36 6.17
CA GLN A 51 14.54 9.44 5.66
C GLN A 51 15.39 8.82 6.77
N THR A 52 15.01 8.97 8.01
CA THR A 52 15.82 8.52 9.16
C THR A 52 16.04 7.01 9.18
N SER A 53 15.12 6.23 8.58
CA SER A 53 15.24 4.78 8.45
C SER A 53 16.08 4.33 7.26
N LEU A 54 16.50 5.25 6.38
CA LEU A 54 17.37 4.97 5.24
C LEU A 54 18.83 5.20 5.61
N GLY A 55 19.71 4.31 5.12
CA GLY A 55 21.15 4.48 5.27
C GLY A 55 21.72 5.55 4.33
N ALA A 56 23.00 5.87 4.50
CA ALA A 56 23.70 6.86 3.69
C ALA A 56 23.88 6.42 2.23
N ALA A 57 23.95 5.12 1.96
CA ALA A 57 24.10 4.56 0.62
C ALA A 57 23.09 3.42 0.43
N MET A 58 22.03 3.68 -0.34
CA MET A 58 20.98 2.71 -0.60
C MET A 58 21.25 1.99 -1.93
N PRO A 59 21.16 0.64 -1.96
CA PRO A 59 21.48 -0.14 -3.17
C PRO A 59 20.42 -0.03 -4.27
N TYR A 60 19.24 0.50 -3.98
CA TYR A 60 18.13 0.60 -4.92
C TYR A 60 17.61 2.03 -5.04
N PRO A 61 16.86 2.34 -6.11
CA PRO A 61 16.26 3.67 -6.27
C PRO A 61 15.39 4.08 -5.09
N VAL A 62 15.33 5.38 -4.82
CA VAL A 62 14.48 5.98 -3.78
C VAL A 62 13.49 6.92 -4.44
N PHE A 63 12.19 6.71 -4.18
CA PHE A 63 11.11 7.54 -4.70
C PHE A 63 10.42 8.31 -3.58
N GLU A 64 10.24 9.60 -3.77
CA GLU A 64 9.36 10.42 -2.93
C GLU A 64 7.92 10.27 -3.37
N THR A 65 7.01 10.09 -2.42
CA THR A 65 5.59 9.84 -2.70
C THR A 65 4.69 10.72 -1.84
N ASN A 66 3.40 10.75 -2.16
CA ASN A 66 2.39 11.48 -1.41
C ASN A 66 1.59 10.58 -0.44
N ARG A 67 2.03 9.33 -0.19
CA ARG A 67 1.39 8.44 0.78
C ARG A 67 1.76 8.81 2.22
N GLY A 68 0.97 8.35 3.17
CA GLY A 68 1.34 8.40 4.59
C GLY A 68 2.45 7.41 4.94
N GLY A 69 2.99 7.56 6.14
CA GLY A 69 4.04 6.70 6.67
C GLY A 69 5.45 7.14 6.32
N GLN A 70 6.42 6.39 6.82
CA GLN A 70 7.85 6.62 6.64
C GLN A 70 8.38 5.91 5.40
N ALA A 71 9.70 5.74 5.33
CA ALA A 71 10.34 4.98 4.27
C ALA A 71 9.94 3.50 4.31
N THR A 72 9.76 2.91 3.13
CA THR A 72 9.39 1.50 2.96
C THR A 72 10.20 0.90 1.83
N TYR A 73 10.62 -0.36 2.01
CA TYR A 73 11.20 -1.17 0.95
C TYR A 73 10.13 -2.00 0.26
N HIS A 74 10.19 -2.07 -1.06
CA HIS A 74 9.42 -3.00 -1.87
C HIS A 74 10.35 -3.84 -2.74
N GLY A 75 9.98 -5.09 -2.95
CA GLY A 75 10.76 -5.99 -3.78
C GLY A 75 10.08 -7.34 -3.98
N PRO A 76 10.74 -8.26 -4.71
CA PRO A 76 10.22 -9.61 -4.93
C PRO A 76 9.93 -10.35 -3.62
N GLY A 77 8.83 -11.11 -3.59
CA GLY A 77 8.36 -11.80 -2.39
C GLY A 77 7.44 -10.97 -1.50
N GLN A 78 7.25 -9.70 -1.83
CA GLN A 78 6.31 -8.81 -1.17
C GLN A 78 5.17 -8.47 -2.13
N LEU A 79 3.94 -8.79 -1.75
CA LEU A 79 2.76 -8.42 -2.52
C LEU A 79 2.32 -7.02 -2.14
N THR A 80 2.23 -6.14 -3.12
CA THR A 80 1.73 -4.78 -2.94
C THR A 80 0.31 -4.68 -3.47
N GLY A 81 -0.58 -4.08 -2.68
CA GLY A 81 -1.97 -3.82 -3.04
C GLY A 81 -2.27 -2.34 -3.04
N TYR A 82 -2.80 -1.86 -4.15
CA TYR A 82 -3.21 -0.48 -4.33
C TYR A 82 -4.72 -0.41 -4.59
N PRO A 83 -5.55 -0.25 -3.53
CA PRO A 83 -6.99 -0.05 -3.72
C PRO A 83 -7.26 1.37 -4.20
N ILE A 84 -7.82 1.49 -5.39
CA ILE A 84 -8.28 2.75 -5.96
C ILE A 84 -9.80 2.80 -5.75
N LEU A 85 -10.21 3.43 -4.66
CA LEU A 85 -11.58 3.42 -4.16
C LEU A 85 -12.11 4.83 -3.95
N ASP A 86 -13.39 5.01 -4.20
CA ASP A 86 -14.10 6.26 -3.90
C ASP A 86 -14.54 6.28 -2.44
N LEU A 87 -13.77 6.94 -1.59
CA LEU A 87 -14.09 7.08 -0.17
C LEU A 87 -15.21 8.09 0.10
N ASN A 88 -15.65 8.85 -0.90
CA ASN A 88 -16.86 9.70 -0.78
C ASN A 88 -18.08 8.86 -0.41
N ARG A 89 -18.14 7.64 -0.92
CA ARG A 89 -19.23 6.70 -0.66
C ARG A 89 -19.09 5.94 0.66
N ARG A 90 -17.98 6.15 1.38
CA ARG A 90 -17.61 5.40 2.58
C ARG A 90 -17.34 6.29 3.81
N GLY A 91 -17.93 7.49 3.81
CA GLY A 91 -17.90 8.39 4.95
C GLY A 91 -16.71 9.33 5.05
N ARG A 92 -15.79 9.34 4.08
CA ARG A 92 -14.61 10.23 4.07
C ARG A 92 -13.81 10.18 5.37
N ASP A 93 -13.52 8.98 5.83
CA ASP A 93 -12.78 8.77 7.07
C ASP A 93 -11.52 7.94 6.77
N LEU A 94 -10.38 8.61 6.72
CA LEU A 94 -9.10 7.98 6.43
C LEU A 94 -8.68 7.00 7.52
N HIS A 95 -8.94 7.34 8.76
CA HIS A 95 -8.57 6.50 9.90
C HIS A 95 -9.36 5.19 9.87
N LEU A 96 -10.65 5.27 9.64
CA LEU A 96 -11.52 4.11 9.50
C LEU A 96 -11.10 3.24 8.29
N TYR A 97 -10.70 3.88 7.19
CA TYR A 97 -10.22 3.18 6.00
C TYR A 97 -8.93 2.39 6.29
N LEU A 98 -7.98 2.99 6.98
CA LEU A 98 -6.75 2.28 7.39
C LEU A 98 -7.06 1.09 8.30
N ARG A 99 -7.98 1.24 9.25
CA ARG A 99 -8.41 0.13 10.12
C ARG A 99 -9.10 -0.97 9.33
N PHE A 100 -9.87 -0.62 8.31
CA PHE A 100 -10.48 -1.59 7.40
C PHE A 100 -9.41 -2.39 6.65
N LEU A 101 -8.38 -1.74 6.11
CA LEU A 101 -7.29 -2.44 5.42
C LEU A 101 -6.53 -3.38 6.36
N GLU A 102 -6.26 -2.96 7.58
CA GLU A 102 -5.63 -3.84 8.59
C GLU A 102 -6.51 -5.05 8.89
N SER A 103 -7.81 -4.86 9.09
CA SER A 103 -8.75 -5.97 9.31
C SER A 103 -8.78 -6.94 8.15
N PHE A 104 -8.81 -6.42 6.92
CA PHE A 104 -8.75 -7.24 5.71
C PHE A 104 -7.49 -8.11 5.69
N LEU A 105 -6.33 -7.54 5.98
CA LEU A 105 -5.06 -8.27 5.98
C LEU A 105 -4.98 -9.30 7.12
N ILE A 106 -5.54 -8.99 8.28
CA ILE A 106 -5.62 -9.92 9.41
C ILE A 106 -6.51 -11.12 9.04
N ASP A 107 -7.69 -10.85 8.49
CA ASP A 107 -8.62 -11.91 8.08
C ASP A 107 -8.04 -12.77 6.96
N LEU A 108 -7.38 -12.14 5.99
CA LEU A 108 -6.67 -12.86 4.93
C LEU A 108 -5.60 -13.78 5.51
N SER A 109 -4.80 -13.28 6.43
CA SER A 109 -3.73 -14.06 7.08
C SER A 109 -4.31 -15.25 7.84
N ALA A 110 -5.45 -15.07 8.50
CA ALA A 110 -6.13 -16.14 9.23
C ALA A 110 -6.56 -17.29 8.31
N THR A 111 -6.91 -17.03 7.04
CA THR A 111 -7.23 -18.09 6.08
C THR A 111 -6.06 -19.02 5.79
N TYR A 112 -4.83 -18.57 6.05
CA TYR A 112 -3.60 -19.37 5.93
C TYR A 112 -3.10 -19.88 7.29
N GLY A 113 -3.91 -19.78 8.34
CA GLY A 113 -3.53 -20.23 9.69
C GLY A 113 -2.55 -19.30 10.41
N ILE A 114 -2.38 -18.06 9.92
CA ILE A 114 -1.47 -17.08 10.51
C ILE A 114 -2.26 -16.14 11.41
N GLN A 115 -1.86 -16.08 12.69
CA GLN A 115 -2.46 -15.17 13.67
C GLN A 115 -1.76 -13.81 13.62
N ALA A 116 -2.30 -12.90 12.82
CA ALA A 116 -1.80 -11.55 12.68
C ALA A 116 -2.63 -10.58 13.55
N GLN A 117 -2.03 -9.48 13.98
CA GLN A 117 -2.67 -8.52 14.88
C GLN A 117 -2.20 -7.09 14.63
N ARG A 118 -2.99 -6.15 15.11
CA ARG A 118 -2.60 -4.74 15.22
C ARG A 118 -1.70 -4.52 16.42
N ARG A 119 -1.01 -3.37 16.41
CA ARG A 119 -0.35 -2.82 17.60
C ARG A 119 -0.93 -1.45 17.89
N GLU A 120 -1.25 -1.20 19.14
CA GLU A 120 -1.80 0.08 19.59
C GLU A 120 -0.84 1.23 19.25
N GLY A 121 -1.38 2.32 18.72
CA GLY A 121 -0.62 3.51 18.35
C GLY A 121 0.18 3.39 17.06
N LEU A 122 0.15 2.24 16.38
CA LEU A 122 0.88 2.00 15.13
C LEU A 122 -0.07 1.59 14.01
N THR A 123 0.33 1.87 12.79
CA THR A 123 -0.37 1.44 11.58
C THR A 123 0.38 0.29 10.92
N GLY A 124 -0.30 -0.82 10.71
CA GLY A 124 0.28 -2.01 10.11
C GLY A 124 -0.31 -3.28 10.69
N VAL A 125 0.29 -4.41 10.33
CA VAL A 125 -0.11 -5.73 10.81
C VAL A 125 1.13 -6.52 11.20
N TRP A 126 1.10 -7.19 12.35
CA TRP A 126 2.23 -7.93 12.91
C TRP A 126 1.89 -9.39 13.20
N VAL A 127 2.90 -10.23 13.12
CA VAL A 127 2.90 -11.59 13.65
C VAL A 127 4.00 -11.66 14.72
N GLY A 128 3.60 -11.76 16.00
CA GLY A 128 4.55 -11.62 17.09
C GLY A 128 5.26 -10.28 17.05
N GLN A 129 6.59 -10.31 17.00
CA GLN A 129 7.42 -9.09 16.94
C GLN A 129 7.74 -8.61 15.52
N ARG A 130 7.33 -9.37 14.50
CA ARG A 130 7.65 -9.08 13.10
C ARG A 130 6.48 -8.40 12.40
N LYS A 131 6.80 -7.37 11.63
CA LYS A 131 5.80 -6.66 10.83
C LYS A 131 5.51 -7.47 9.56
N LEU A 132 4.29 -7.94 9.44
CA LEU A 132 3.83 -8.70 8.28
C LEU A 132 3.45 -7.76 7.13
N ALA A 133 2.75 -6.67 7.43
CA ALA A 133 2.30 -5.74 6.41
C ALA A 133 2.47 -4.28 6.85
N SER A 134 2.86 -3.46 5.88
CA SER A 134 2.94 -2.01 6.01
C SER A 134 1.78 -1.38 5.26
N LEU A 135 1.25 -0.29 5.79
CA LEU A 135 0.16 0.47 5.18
C LEU A 135 0.55 1.95 5.08
N GLY A 136 0.24 2.54 3.94
CA GLY A 136 0.37 3.96 3.72
C GLY A 136 -0.48 4.34 2.51
N VAL A 137 -1.40 5.27 2.69
CA VAL A 137 -2.35 5.66 1.65
C VAL A 137 -2.19 7.13 1.29
N GLY A 138 -2.57 7.48 0.06
CA GLY A 138 -2.74 8.83 -0.42
C GLY A 138 -4.18 9.04 -0.85
N ILE A 139 -4.62 10.30 -0.86
CA ILE A 139 -5.99 10.65 -1.22
C ILE A 139 -5.96 11.87 -2.14
N LYS A 140 -6.75 11.80 -3.22
CA LYS A 140 -7.07 12.94 -4.07
C LYS A 140 -8.59 13.00 -4.23
N LYS A 141 -9.22 14.10 -3.76
CA LYS A 141 -10.68 14.28 -3.80
C LYS A 141 -11.44 13.07 -3.21
N TRP A 142 -10.89 12.51 -2.14
CA TRP A 142 -11.40 11.32 -1.46
C TRP A 142 -11.42 10.04 -2.31
N VAL A 143 -10.62 9.97 -3.35
CA VAL A 143 -10.27 8.72 -4.03
C VAL A 143 -8.91 8.26 -3.54
N SER A 144 -8.82 7.00 -3.11
CA SER A 144 -7.59 6.45 -2.54
C SER A 144 -6.59 6.02 -3.60
N MET A 145 -5.32 6.09 -3.25
CA MET A 145 -4.20 5.49 -3.97
C MET A 145 -3.15 5.00 -2.96
N HIS A 146 -2.11 4.32 -3.45
CA HIS A 146 -1.21 3.56 -2.59
C HIS A 146 -2.00 2.51 -1.81
N GLY A 147 -1.58 2.07 -0.67
CA GLY A 147 -2.34 1.09 0.11
C GLY A 147 -1.47 0.27 1.05
N PHE A 148 -1.21 -0.98 0.71
CA PHE A 148 -0.48 -1.88 1.60
C PHE A 148 0.58 -2.70 0.87
N ALA A 149 1.53 -3.19 1.65
CA ALA A 149 2.52 -4.17 1.21
C ALA A 149 2.60 -5.28 2.25
N ILE A 150 2.36 -6.52 1.83
CA ILE A 150 2.40 -7.69 2.70
C ILE A 150 3.57 -8.60 2.30
N ASN A 151 4.36 -8.99 3.28
CA ASN A 151 5.50 -9.89 3.08
C ASN A 151 4.98 -11.34 2.97
N VAL A 152 5.20 -11.97 1.81
CA VAL A 152 4.76 -13.35 1.55
C VAL A 152 5.94 -14.31 1.66
N THR A 153 6.99 -14.08 0.88
CA THR A 153 8.21 -14.90 0.91
C THR A 153 9.46 -14.06 1.24
N HIS A 154 9.28 -12.78 1.47
CA HIS A 154 10.35 -11.86 1.82
C HIS A 154 10.61 -11.91 3.34
N GLU A 155 11.89 -12.04 3.75
CA GLU A 155 12.35 -12.07 5.14
C GLU A 155 12.74 -10.69 5.68
#